data_228fdfcc7479b13aeef551d2bea3122b
#
_entry.id   228fdfcc7479b13aeef551d2bea3122b
#
_cell.length_a   1.000
_cell.length_b   1.000
_cell.length_c   1.000
_cell.angle_alpha   90.00
_cell.angle_beta   90.00
_cell.angle_gamma   90.00
#
_symmetry.space_group_name_H-M   'P 1'
#
loop_
_entity.id
_entity.type
_entity.pdbx_description
1 polymer ?
#
loop_
_entity_poly.entity_id
_entity_poly.type
_entity_poly.pdbx_seq_one_letter_code
_entity_poly.pdbx_strand_id
1 'polypeptide(L)'
;MLGYGREGKAMVKALETFAPRAKITIADKNESIEKHPMYPMQIGSGWLDNLQNFDVIIASPGIPPQELPMDAAIQEKITNSTQVFLDTIADRGAVSIGVTGSKGKSTTASLIAAIVKNAGKDVLLLGNIGEPAIAHLDDIKKDTHIVLEMSSYQLMHTKTSPTIAIITSFFPEHLDYHGSLESYQAAKANIARFQPKGTAIFYNKLFPEAKVIAKMSQGKKVAFTWEDAPLRIEETHLLGMHNLSNMAAASKVSLFLKVPKPVILNALREFKGLPHRLQSLGVHHGIEWVDDAISTTPESTIAALEALGDRVFTIILGGQDRGNDFSELAKKIHASKVEHVILFPGSGSRIRDALEQTENRIKLYEAASMDEAVNLAKDLTTKTKICLLSTASPSYNMFKNFEEKGEEFLKCIQR
;
A
#
# COMPACT_ATOMS: atom_id res chain seq x y z
N MET A 1 -15.35 -18.29 -9.09
CA MET A 1 -14.73 -17.07 -8.56
C MET A 1 -15.31 -16.74 -7.21
N LEU A 2 -14.53 -16.81 -6.14
CA LEU A 2 -14.96 -16.46 -4.79
C LEU A 2 -14.65 -14.98 -4.51
N GLY A 3 -15.67 -14.19 -4.12
CA GLY A 3 -15.60 -12.74 -3.92
C GLY A 3 -15.68 -11.95 -5.22
N TYR A 4 -16.79 -11.21 -5.41
CA TYR A 4 -17.07 -10.46 -6.65
C TYR A 4 -16.90 -8.94 -6.45
N GLY A 5 -15.93 -8.54 -5.62
CA GLY A 5 -15.45 -7.17 -5.52
C GLY A 5 -14.57 -6.76 -6.73
N ARG A 6 -13.77 -5.71 -6.57
CA ARG A 6 -12.91 -5.16 -7.64
C ARG A 6 -12.00 -6.20 -8.29
N GLU A 7 -11.29 -7.00 -7.49
CA GLU A 7 -10.42 -8.09 -7.97
C GLU A 7 -11.23 -9.19 -8.70
N GLY A 8 -12.36 -9.60 -8.11
CA GLY A 8 -13.20 -10.64 -8.70
C GLY A 8 -13.80 -10.23 -10.04
N LYS A 9 -14.27 -8.99 -10.15
CA LYS A 9 -14.79 -8.42 -11.42
C LYS A 9 -13.71 -8.40 -12.50
N ALA A 10 -12.50 -7.95 -12.15
CA ALA A 10 -11.36 -7.92 -13.07
C ALA A 10 -10.95 -9.33 -13.52
N MET A 11 -10.95 -10.30 -12.58
CA MET A 11 -10.62 -11.70 -12.90
C MET A 11 -11.67 -12.34 -13.83
N VAL A 12 -12.95 -12.13 -13.57
CA VAL A 12 -14.03 -12.65 -14.45
C VAL A 12 -13.88 -12.09 -15.86
N LYS A 13 -13.63 -10.78 -16.00
CA LYS A 13 -13.39 -10.15 -17.30
C LYS A 13 -12.16 -10.72 -18.01
N ALA A 14 -11.09 -10.99 -17.27
CA ALA A 14 -9.91 -11.65 -17.85
C ALA A 14 -10.21 -13.07 -18.32
N LEU A 15 -10.98 -13.85 -17.56
CA LEU A 15 -11.43 -15.19 -17.98
C LEU A 15 -12.28 -15.15 -19.25
N GLU A 16 -13.17 -14.18 -19.39
CA GLU A 16 -13.98 -13.97 -20.63
C GLU A 16 -13.08 -13.76 -21.85
N THR A 17 -12.02 -12.98 -21.68
CA THR A 17 -11.10 -12.65 -22.78
C THR A 17 -10.14 -13.78 -23.10
N PHE A 18 -9.48 -14.34 -22.08
CA PHE A 18 -8.34 -15.26 -22.27
C PHE A 18 -8.69 -16.74 -22.09
N ALA A 19 -9.84 -17.04 -21.49
CA ALA A 19 -10.34 -18.41 -21.29
C ALA A 19 -11.83 -18.54 -21.66
N PRO A 20 -12.25 -18.19 -22.89
CA PRO A 20 -13.67 -18.09 -23.29
C PRO A 20 -14.44 -19.41 -23.23
N ARG A 21 -13.75 -20.54 -23.05
CA ARG A 21 -14.37 -21.87 -22.87
C ARG A 21 -14.60 -22.24 -21.41
N ALA A 22 -14.09 -21.45 -20.47
CA ALA A 22 -14.27 -21.72 -19.05
C ALA A 22 -15.75 -21.56 -18.64
N LYS A 23 -16.25 -22.51 -17.86
CA LYS A 23 -17.55 -22.40 -17.21
C LYS A 23 -17.36 -21.66 -15.90
N ILE A 24 -17.86 -20.44 -15.81
CA ILE A 24 -17.67 -19.57 -14.66
C ILE A 24 -18.89 -19.63 -13.76
N THR A 25 -18.68 -19.82 -12.46
CA THR A 25 -19.63 -19.55 -11.39
C THR A 25 -19.04 -18.51 -10.47
N ILE A 26 -19.82 -17.50 -10.11
CA ILE A 26 -19.42 -16.43 -9.18
C ILE A 26 -20.01 -16.73 -7.83
N ALA A 27 -19.26 -16.56 -6.77
CA ALA A 27 -19.74 -16.74 -5.41
C ALA A 27 -19.35 -15.56 -4.52
N ASP A 28 -20.30 -15.04 -3.73
CA ASP A 28 -20.06 -13.93 -2.81
C ASP A 28 -20.91 -14.04 -1.55
N LYS A 29 -20.33 -13.74 -0.40
CA LYS A 29 -21.02 -13.75 0.90
C LYS A 29 -22.07 -12.63 0.99
N ASN A 30 -21.88 -11.53 0.28
CA ASN A 30 -22.76 -10.38 0.28
C ASN A 30 -23.97 -10.64 -0.62
N GLU A 31 -25.15 -10.75 -0.03
CA GLU A 31 -26.41 -10.94 -0.75
C GLU A 31 -26.81 -9.77 -1.64
N SER A 32 -26.30 -8.56 -1.31
CA SER A 32 -26.59 -7.33 -2.05
C SER A 32 -25.58 -7.06 -3.17
N ILE A 33 -24.66 -8.01 -3.46
CA ILE A 33 -23.68 -7.83 -4.54
C ILE A 33 -24.39 -7.71 -5.89
N GLU A 34 -23.86 -6.86 -6.78
CA GLU A 34 -24.37 -6.71 -8.14
C GLU A 34 -24.34 -8.03 -8.89
N LYS A 35 -25.48 -8.43 -9.46
CA LYS A 35 -25.59 -9.69 -10.19
C LYS A 35 -24.92 -9.61 -11.56
N HIS A 36 -24.15 -10.63 -11.89
CA HIS A 36 -23.58 -10.76 -13.23
C HIS A 36 -24.66 -11.20 -14.24
N PRO A 37 -24.76 -10.56 -15.42
CA PRO A 37 -25.83 -10.84 -16.37
C PRO A 37 -25.78 -12.24 -17.01
N MET A 38 -24.57 -12.83 -17.13
CA MET A 38 -24.37 -14.08 -17.89
C MET A 38 -24.02 -15.30 -17.02
N TYR A 39 -23.42 -15.11 -15.84
CA TYR A 39 -22.92 -16.24 -15.04
C TYR A 39 -23.78 -16.54 -13.83
N PRO A 40 -23.94 -17.84 -13.49
CA PRO A 40 -24.63 -18.23 -12.26
C PRO A 40 -23.88 -17.68 -11.04
N MET A 41 -24.66 -17.28 -10.04
CA MET A 41 -24.12 -16.75 -8.79
C MET A 41 -24.62 -17.53 -7.58
N GLN A 42 -23.71 -17.88 -6.67
CA GLN A 42 -23.99 -18.41 -5.34
C GLN A 42 -23.75 -17.27 -4.34
N ILE A 43 -24.79 -16.76 -3.71
CA ILE A 43 -24.72 -15.58 -2.82
C ILE A 43 -25.24 -15.89 -1.42
N GLY A 44 -24.79 -15.11 -0.43
CA GLY A 44 -25.24 -15.23 0.95
C GLY A 44 -24.72 -16.49 1.64
N SER A 45 -25.52 -17.14 2.48
CA SER A 45 -25.10 -18.26 3.34
C SER A 45 -24.57 -19.49 2.58
N GLY A 46 -25.03 -19.72 1.35
CA GLY A 46 -24.63 -20.85 0.49
C GLY A 46 -23.47 -20.54 -0.46
N TRP A 47 -22.76 -19.44 -0.30
CA TRP A 47 -21.75 -18.99 -1.27
C TRP A 47 -20.55 -19.95 -1.42
N LEU A 48 -20.29 -20.83 -0.44
CA LEU A 48 -19.24 -21.86 -0.48
C LEU A 48 -19.77 -23.26 -0.77
N ASP A 49 -21.04 -23.41 -1.15
CA ASP A 49 -21.61 -24.72 -1.42
C ASP A 49 -20.98 -25.38 -2.65
N ASN A 50 -20.87 -26.72 -2.60
CA ASN A 50 -20.44 -27.55 -3.72
C ASN A 50 -19.07 -27.21 -4.34
N LEU A 51 -18.13 -26.63 -3.58
CA LEU A 51 -16.78 -26.26 -4.05
C LEU A 51 -16.00 -27.46 -4.63
N GLN A 52 -16.27 -28.68 -4.18
CA GLN A 52 -15.68 -29.92 -4.68
C GLN A 52 -15.95 -30.16 -6.20
N ASN A 53 -17.02 -29.57 -6.74
CA ASN A 53 -17.44 -29.75 -8.14
C ASN A 53 -16.69 -28.84 -9.12
N PHE A 54 -15.86 -27.91 -8.64
CA PHE A 54 -15.08 -27.03 -9.48
C PHE A 54 -13.66 -27.55 -9.68
N ASP A 55 -13.10 -27.36 -10.87
CA ASP A 55 -11.72 -27.72 -11.19
C ASP A 55 -10.72 -26.74 -10.57
N VAL A 56 -11.07 -25.44 -10.57
CA VAL A 56 -10.25 -24.34 -10.05
C VAL A 56 -11.12 -23.40 -9.24
N ILE A 57 -10.64 -22.98 -8.09
CA ILE A 57 -11.29 -22.04 -7.18
C ILE A 57 -10.41 -20.80 -7.07
N ILE A 58 -10.85 -19.68 -7.66
CA ILE A 58 -10.09 -18.43 -7.62
C ILE A 58 -10.65 -17.60 -6.47
N ALA A 59 -9.89 -17.48 -5.37
CA ALA A 59 -10.30 -16.71 -4.19
C ALA A 59 -9.80 -15.26 -4.27
N SER A 60 -10.69 -14.32 -4.00
CA SER A 60 -10.32 -12.91 -3.86
C SER A 60 -9.45 -12.71 -2.62
N PRO A 61 -8.39 -11.86 -2.67
CA PRO A 61 -7.50 -11.63 -1.53
C PRO A 61 -8.19 -11.11 -0.26
N GLY A 62 -9.38 -10.55 -0.38
CA GLY A 62 -10.17 -10.07 0.75
C GLY A 62 -10.84 -11.14 1.59
N ILE A 63 -10.83 -12.42 1.15
CA ILE A 63 -11.45 -13.54 1.88
C ILE A 63 -10.44 -14.10 2.87
N PRO A 64 -10.73 -14.04 4.20
CA PRO A 64 -9.85 -14.63 5.20
C PRO A 64 -9.71 -16.15 5.04
N PRO A 65 -8.51 -16.74 5.25
CA PRO A 65 -8.32 -18.17 5.12
C PRO A 65 -9.24 -19.00 6.01
N GLN A 66 -9.62 -18.46 7.16
CA GLN A 66 -10.50 -19.13 8.13
C GLN A 66 -11.94 -19.29 7.61
N GLU A 67 -12.35 -18.53 6.61
CA GLU A 67 -13.66 -18.66 5.96
C GLU A 67 -13.66 -19.76 4.89
N LEU A 68 -12.49 -20.18 4.41
CA LEU A 68 -12.37 -21.22 3.38
C LEU A 68 -12.40 -22.63 3.98
N PRO A 69 -13.02 -23.62 3.31
CA PRO A 69 -13.04 -25.00 3.80
C PRO A 69 -11.63 -25.56 4.00
N MET A 70 -11.41 -26.30 5.10
CA MET A 70 -10.13 -26.93 5.43
C MET A 70 -9.90 -28.27 4.71
N ASP A 71 -10.83 -28.71 3.85
CA ASP A 71 -10.69 -29.93 3.07
C ASP A 71 -9.48 -29.85 2.12
N ALA A 72 -8.58 -30.81 2.19
CA ALA A 72 -7.33 -30.80 1.44
C ALA A 72 -7.55 -30.79 -0.09
N ALA A 73 -8.56 -31.53 -0.59
CA ALA A 73 -8.84 -31.59 -2.00
C ALA A 73 -9.41 -30.27 -2.54
N ILE A 74 -10.12 -29.51 -1.70
CA ILE A 74 -10.58 -28.15 -2.01
C ILE A 74 -9.39 -27.17 -1.96
N GLN A 75 -8.55 -27.26 -0.93
CA GLN A 75 -7.39 -26.38 -0.76
C GLN A 75 -6.38 -26.48 -1.93
N GLU A 76 -6.20 -27.66 -2.52
CA GLU A 76 -5.35 -27.84 -3.69
C GLU A 76 -5.85 -27.11 -4.93
N LYS A 77 -7.17 -26.90 -5.04
CA LYS A 77 -7.83 -26.19 -6.15
C LYS A 77 -7.83 -24.67 -5.97
N ILE A 78 -7.54 -24.18 -4.75
CA ILE A 78 -7.59 -22.75 -4.46
C ILE A 78 -6.37 -22.04 -5.06
N THR A 79 -6.64 -20.98 -5.78
CA THR A 79 -5.68 -20.03 -6.33
C THR A 79 -6.22 -18.61 -6.18
N ASN A 80 -5.53 -17.61 -6.71
CA ASN A 80 -5.99 -16.23 -6.76
C ASN A 80 -5.59 -15.53 -8.07
N SER A 81 -6.13 -14.33 -8.30
CA SER A 81 -5.83 -13.52 -9.48
C SER A 81 -4.34 -13.21 -9.65
N THR A 82 -3.61 -13.05 -8.55
CA THR A 82 -2.16 -12.78 -8.55
C THR A 82 -1.37 -13.98 -9.09
N GLN A 83 -1.74 -15.21 -8.69
CA GLN A 83 -1.14 -16.43 -9.23
C GLN A 83 -1.38 -16.55 -10.74
N VAL A 84 -2.64 -16.40 -11.16
CA VAL A 84 -3.00 -16.46 -12.59
C VAL A 84 -2.24 -15.42 -13.40
N PHE A 85 -2.11 -14.21 -12.85
CA PHE A 85 -1.34 -13.14 -13.47
C PHE A 85 0.15 -13.50 -13.60
N LEU A 86 0.80 -13.96 -12.52
CA LEU A 86 2.22 -14.31 -12.52
C LEU A 86 2.54 -15.44 -13.51
N ASP A 87 1.70 -16.46 -13.58
CA ASP A 87 1.87 -17.56 -14.55
C ASP A 87 1.75 -17.04 -15.99
N THR A 88 0.73 -16.21 -16.27
CA THR A 88 0.50 -15.67 -17.61
C THR A 88 1.66 -14.78 -18.09
N ILE A 89 2.22 -13.93 -17.20
CA ILE A 89 3.32 -13.03 -17.60
C ILE A 89 4.66 -13.76 -17.75
N ALA A 90 4.87 -14.86 -17.03
CA ALA A 90 6.06 -15.69 -17.19
C ALA A 90 6.13 -16.26 -18.62
N ASP A 91 5.02 -16.74 -19.14
CA ASP A 91 4.90 -17.27 -20.51
C ASP A 91 5.13 -16.20 -21.59
N ARG A 92 4.87 -14.93 -21.28
CA ARG A 92 5.07 -13.80 -22.21
C ARG A 92 6.50 -13.27 -22.24
N GLY A 93 7.40 -13.76 -21.37
CA GLY A 93 8.78 -13.30 -21.27
C GLY A 93 8.95 -11.90 -20.67
N ALA A 94 7.96 -11.43 -19.91
CA ALA A 94 8.04 -10.17 -19.17
C ALA A 94 8.92 -10.29 -17.91
N VAL A 95 9.52 -9.18 -17.48
CA VAL A 95 10.36 -9.12 -16.26
C VAL A 95 9.47 -8.73 -15.08
N SER A 96 9.17 -9.67 -14.20
CA SER A 96 8.37 -9.42 -12.99
C SER A 96 9.24 -9.00 -11.80
N ILE A 97 8.87 -7.89 -11.16
CA ILE A 97 9.56 -7.28 -10.02
C ILE A 97 8.55 -7.13 -8.89
N GLY A 98 8.52 -8.08 -7.95
CA GLY A 98 7.58 -8.10 -6.85
C GLY A 98 8.13 -7.40 -5.60
N VAL A 99 7.36 -6.49 -5.03
CA VAL A 99 7.73 -5.75 -3.82
C VAL A 99 6.74 -6.07 -2.71
N THR A 100 7.23 -6.67 -1.62
CA THR A 100 6.46 -6.91 -0.40
C THR A 100 7.17 -6.36 0.84
N GLY A 101 6.48 -6.39 1.96
CA GLY A 101 6.93 -5.96 3.27
C GLY A 101 5.74 -5.47 4.09
N SER A 102 5.94 -5.13 5.34
CA SER A 102 4.90 -4.45 6.15
C SER A 102 4.78 -3.00 5.71
N LYS A 103 5.84 -2.22 5.73
CA LYS A 103 5.91 -0.82 5.27
C LYS A 103 6.88 -0.65 4.10
N GLY A 104 6.75 0.45 3.34
CA GLY A 104 7.68 0.82 2.26
C GLY A 104 7.40 0.19 0.89
N LYS A 105 6.43 -0.71 0.76
CA LYS A 105 6.06 -1.38 -0.50
C LYS A 105 5.79 -0.41 -1.65
N SER A 106 4.78 0.44 -1.47
CA SER A 106 4.29 1.37 -2.50
C SER A 106 5.39 2.32 -2.95
N THR A 107 6.11 2.93 -2.00
CA THR A 107 7.19 3.87 -2.32
C THR A 107 8.33 3.17 -3.07
N THR A 108 8.75 1.98 -2.62
CA THR A 108 9.81 1.23 -3.30
C THR A 108 9.38 0.81 -4.71
N ALA A 109 8.17 0.30 -4.88
CA ALA A 109 7.64 -0.08 -6.19
C ALA A 109 7.58 1.12 -7.14
N SER A 110 7.06 2.26 -6.67
CA SER A 110 6.96 3.48 -7.48
C SER A 110 8.33 4.07 -7.82
N LEU A 111 9.30 4.03 -6.90
CA LEU A 111 10.68 4.42 -7.18
C LEU A 111 11.32 3.54 -8.27
N ILE A 112 11.15 2.22 -8.18
CA ILE A 112 11.66 1.29 -9.21
C ILE A 112 11.02 1.61 -10.56
N ALA A 113 9.69 1.77 -10.60
CA ALA A 113 8.98 2.09 -11.84
C ALA A 113 9.44 3.41 -12.44
N ALA A 114 9.62 4.46 -11.62
CA ALA A 114 10.12 5.77 -12.07
C ALA A 114 11.55 5.66 -12.63
N ILE A 115 12.45 4.94 -11.98
CA ILE A 115 13.82 4.75 -12.45
C ILE A 115 13.85 3.98 -13.78
N VAL A 116 13.06 2.90 -13.88
CA VAL A 116 12.97 2.07 -15.10
C VAL A 116 12.40 2.87 -16.26
N LYS A 117 11.36 3.68 -16.00
CA LYS A 117 10.77 4.60 -16.99
C LYS A 117 11.77 5.67 -17.46
N ASN A 118 12.52 6.28 -16.55
CA ASN A 118 13.55 7.26 -16.88
C ASN A 118 14.73 6.64 -17.67
N ALA A 119 14.93 5.33 -17.57
CA ALA A 119 15.87 4.59 -18.41
C ALA A 119 15.33 4.28 -19.82
N GLY A 120 14.15 4.79 -20.19
CA GLY A 120 13.51 4.57 -21.49
C GLY A 120 12.96 3.15 -21.69
N LYS A 121 12.78 2.38 -20.62
CA LYS A 121 12.24 1.03 -20.69
C LYS A 121 10.72 1.02 -20.52
N ASP A 122 10.07 0.08 -21.16
CA ASP A 122 8.64 -0.18 -20.97
C ASP A 122 8.39 -0.73 -19.56
N VAL A 123 7.50 -0.08 -18.79
CA VAL A 123 7.24 -0.42 -17.39
C VAL A 123 5.78 -0.20 -17.02
N LEU A 124 5.22 -1.18 -16.32
CA LEU A 124 3.90 -1.10 -15.68
C LEU A 124 4.06 -1.21 -14.17
N LEU A 125 3.40 -0.33 -13.43
CA LEU A 125 3.30 -0.38 -11.98
C LEU A 125 1.89 -0.85 -11.60
N LEU A 126 1.78 -2.02 -11.00
CA LEU A 126 0.53 -2.75 -10.78
C LEU A 126 0.48 -3.39 -9.39
N GLY A 127 -0.63 -4.06 -9.08
CA GLY A 127 -0.82 -4.88 -7.90
C GLY A 127 -1.72 -4.22 -6.85
N ASN A 128 -1.25 -4.06 -5.63
CA ASN A 128 -2.02 -3.44 -4.54
C ASN A 128 -2.16 -1.91 -4.70
N ILE A 129 -1.58 -1.34 -5.73
CA ILE A 129 -1.68 0.07 -6.14
C ILE A 129 -2.55 0.14 -7.40
N GLY A 130 -3.50 1.05 -7.44
CA GLY A 130 -4.31 1.31 -8.62
C GLY A 130 -5.30 0.19 -8.94
N GLU A 131 -5.31 -0.26 -10.19
CA GLU A 131 -6.19 -1.31 -10.67
C GLU A 131 -5.61 -2.72 -10.46
N PRO A 132 -6.45 -3.78 -10.38
CA PRO A 132 -5.98 -5.16 -10.28
C PRO A 132 -5.04 -5.53 -11.44
N ALA A 133 -3.92 -6.15 -11.13
CA ALA A 133 -2.89 -6.48 -12.13
C ALA A 133 -3.44 -7.31 -13.31
N ILE A 134 -4.38 -8.21 -13.03
CA ILE A 134 -5.01 -9.07 -14.03
C ILE A 134 -5.77 -8.31 -15.14
N ALA A 135 -6.21 -7.08 -14.87
CA ALA A 135 -6.89 -6.23 -15.85
C ALA A 135 -5.96 -5.71 -16.95
N HIS A 136 -4.64 -5.77 -16.75
CA HIS A 136 -3.62 -5.21 -17.63
C HIS A 136 -2.89 -6.25 -18.49
N LEU A 137 -3.43 -7.45 -18.64
CA LEU A 137 -2.78 -8.49 -19.43
C LEU A 137 -2.56 -8.08 -20.89
N ASP A 138 -3.45 -7.30 -21.50
CA ASP A 138 -3.30 -6.82 -22.88
C ASP A 138 -2.18 -5.80 -23.06
N ASP A 139 -1.80 -5.07 -22.00
CA ASP A 139 -0.75 -4.05 -22.03
C ASP A 139 0.66 -4.67 -22.00
N ILE A 140 0.78 -5.97 -21.69
CA ILE A 140 2.04 -6.65 -21.42
C ILE A 140 2.64 -7.23 -22.69
N LYS A 141 3.81 -6.75 -23.05
CA LYS A 141 4.64 -7.21 -24.17
C LYS A 141 5.86 -7.96 -23.67
N LYS A 142 6.57 -8.60 -24.58
CA LYS A 142 7.89 -9.17 -24.30
C LYS A 142 8.81 -8.04 -23.79
N ASP A 143 9.62 -8.34 -22.78
CA ASP A 143 10.55 -7.41 -22.13
C ASP A 143 9.90 -6.24 -21.36
N THR A 144 8.56 -6.15 -21.24
CA THR A 144 7.90 -5.22 -20.34
C THR A 144 8.34 -5.49 -18.90
N HIS A 145 8.75 -4.46 -18.19
CA HIS A 145 9.07 -4.54 -16.76
C HIS A 145 7.80 -4.32 -15.96
N ILE A 146 7.38 -5.32 -15.20
CA ILE A 146 6.16 -5.27 -14.40
C ILE A 146 6.56 -5.15 -12.94
N VAL A 147 6.36 -3.98 -12.36
CA VAL A 147 6.58 -3.73 -10.94
C VAL A 147 5.29 -3.98 -10.19
N LEU A 148 5.28 -5.00 -9.34
CA LEU A 148 4.10 -5.46 -8.59
C LEU A 148 4.24 -5.10 -7.11
N GLU A 149 3.39 -4.23 -6.58
CA GLU A 149 3.18 -4.19 -5.15
C GLU A 149 2.36 -5.39 -4.71
N MET A 150 2.90 -6.23 -3.82
CA MET A 150 2.27 -7.48 -3.39
C MET A 150 2.00 -7.48 -1.88
N SER A 151 0.72 -7.49 -1.51
CA SER A 151 0.30 -7.67 -0.12
C SER A 151 0.49 -9.12 0.34
N SER A 152 0.44 -9.36 1.66
CA SER A 152 0.43 -10.73 2.20
C SER A 152 -0.82 -11.51 1.79
N TYR A 153 -1.96 -10.83 1.61
CA TYR A 153 -3.21 -11.42 1.14
C TYR A 153 -3.09 -11.96 -0.29
N GLN A 154 -2.47 -11.18 -1.18
CA GLN A 154 -2.21 -11.59 -2.56
C GLN A 154 -1.19 -12.72 -2.66
N LEU A 155 -0.16 -12.73 -1.80
CA LEU A 155 0.89 -13.75 -1.79
C LEU A 155 0.44 -15.09 -1.19
N MET A 156 -0.62 -15.12 -0.37
CA MET A 156 -0.98 -16.29 0.43
C MET A 156 -1.21 -17.56 -0.39
N HIS A 157 -1.87 -17.43 -1.54
CA HIS A 157 -2.18 -18.57 -2.41
C HIS A 157 -1.31 -18.63 -3.67
N THR A 158 -0.17 -17.87 -3.70
CA THR A 158 0.73 -17.94 -4.85
C THR A 158 1.71 -19.11 -4.73
N LYS A 159 1.92 -19.80 -5.85
CA LYS A 159 2.89 -20.89 -6.06
C LYS A 159 3.93 -20.50 -7.12
N THR A 160 3.91 -19.25 -7.58
CA THR A 160 4.87 -18.64 -8.51
C THR A 160 5.40 -17.37 -7.90
N SER A 161 6.71 -17.21 -7.88
CA SER A 161 7.39 -16.02 -7.37
C SER A 161 7.87 -15.13 -8.52
N PRO A 162 7.92 -13.80 -8.36
CA PRO A 162 8.44 -12.90 -9.37
C PRO A 162 9.94 -13.15 -9.65
N THR A 163 10.40 -12.80 -10.86
CA THR A 163 11.81 -12.93 -11.28
C THR A 163 12.76 -12.16 -10.36
N ILE A 164 12.34 -10.97 -9.92
CA ILE A 164 13.04 -10.13 -8.94
C ILE A 164 12.08 -9.92 -7.77
N ALA A 165 12.48 -10.29 -6.57
CA ALA A 165 11.71 -10.10 -5.35
C ALA A 165 12.37 -9.06 -4.43
N ILE A 166 11.57 -8.26 -3.74
CA ILE A 166 12.03 -7.28 -2.77
C ILE A 166 11.24 -7.42 -1.48
N ILE A 167 11.96 -7.46 -0.34
CA ILE A 167 11.36 -7.41 1.01
C ILE A 167 11.87 -6.14 1.70
N THR A 168 10.98 -5.17 1.88
CA THR A 168 11.31 -3.85 2.40
C THR A 168 11.43 -3.82 3.92
N SER A 169 10.48 -4.44 4.62
CA SER A 169 10.41 -4.47 6.10
C SER A 169 9.54 -5.64 6.57
N PHE A 170 9.64 -5.96 7.86
CA PHE A 170 8.77 -6.94 8.50
C PHE A 170 8.40 -6.48 9.92
N PHE A 171 7.10 -6.27 10.14
CA PHE A 171 6.50 -5.97 11.44
C PHE A 171 5.24 -6.81 11.58
N PRO A 172 4.82 -7.18 12.80
CA PRO A 172 3.52 -7.83 13.03
C PRO A 172 2.37 -6.93 12.55
N GLU A 173 1.61 -7.40 11.56
CA GLU A 173 0.44 -6.72 11.00
C GLU A 173 -0.59 -7.76 10.53
N HIS A 174 -1.86 -7.37 10.45
CA HIS A 174 -2.93 -8.20 9.88
C HIS A 174 -3.11 -9.57 10.56
N LEU A 175 -2.90 -9.63 11.89
CA LEU A 175 -3.02 -10.88 12.65
C LEU A 175 -4.48 -11.34 12.75
N ASP A 176 -5.43 -10.42 12.70
CA ASP A 176 -6.87 -10.68 12.57
C ASP A 176 -7.21 -11.49 11.31
N TYR A 177 -6.52 -11.21 10.21
CA TYR A 177 -6.70 -11.90 8.94
C TYR A 177 -5.90 -13.22 8.86
N HIS A 178 -4.61 -13.20 9.24
CA HIS A 178 -3.71 -14.35 9.11
C HIS A 178 -3.80 -15.35 10.29
N GLY A 179 -4.40 -14.95 11.40
CA GLY A 179 -4.53 -15.75 12.62
C GLY A 179 -3.24 -15.83 13.46
N SER A 180 -2.05 -15.75 12.84
CA SER A 180 -0.77 -15.75 13.55
C SER A 180 0.33 -15.02 12.79
N LEU A 181 1.43 -14.67 13.50
CA LEU A 181 2.62 -14.07 12.89
C LEU A 181 3.32 -15.04 11.92
N GLU A 182 3.33 -16.32 12.24
CA GLU A 182 3.91 -17.37 11.41
C GLU A 182 3.16 -17.50 10.09
N SER A 183 1.83 -17.48 10.12
CA SER A 183 0.98 -17.50 8.92
C SER A 183 1.19 -16.25 8.06
N TYR A 184 1.30 -15.08 8.69
CA TYR A 184 1.64 -13.83 7.99
C TYR A 184 3.01 -13.89 7.33
N GLN A 185 4.03 -14.41 8.03
CA GLN A 185 5.38 -14.61 7.49
C GLN A 185 5.36 -15.63 6.35
N ALA A 186 4.66 -16.76 6.52
CA ALA A 186 4.53 -17.80 5.51
C ALA A 186 3.90 -17.27 4.22
N ALA A 187 2.85 -16.45 4.32
CA ALA A 187 2.22 -15.79 3.18
C ALA A 187 3.22 -14.89 2.43
N LYS A 188 3.95 -14.02 3.13
CA LYS A 188 4.98 -13.17 2.51
C LYS A 188 6.13 -13.97 1.91
N ALA A 189 6.46 -15.12 2.49
CA ALA A 189 7.56 -15.96 2.02
C ALA A 189 7.33 -16.52 0.61
N ASN A 190 6.09 -16.57 0.14
CA ASN A 190 5.78 -17.02 -1.21
C ASN A 190 6.37 -16.10 -2.30
N ILE A 191 6.74 -14.87 -1.98
CA ILE A 191 7.48 -14.00 -2.92
C ILE A 191 8.87 -14.57 -3.28
N ALA A 192 9.44 -15.42 -2.42
CA ALA A 192 10.78 -15.98 -2.53
C ALA A 192 10.79 -17.51 -2.73
N ARG A 193 9.83 -18.21 -2.11
CA ARG A 193 9.82 -19.67 -1.99
C ARG A 193 9.92 -20.40 -3.31
N PHE A 194 9.30 -19.88 -4.34
CA PHE A 194 9.21 -20.51 -5.66
C PHE A 194 10.17 -19.89 -6.68
N GLN A 195 11.10 -19.03 -6.26
CA GLN A 195 12.11 -18.47 -7.15
C GLN A 195 13.13 -19.53 -7.57
N PRO A 196 13.29 -19.82 -8.89
CA PRO A 196 14.32 -20.73 -9.38
C PRO A 196 15.70 -20.06 -9.43
N LYS A 197 16.72 -20.81 -9.80
CA LYS A 197 18.06 -20.28 -10.16
C LYS A 197 17.92 -19.28 -11.33
N GLY A 198 18.75 -18.26 -11.33
CA GLY A 198 18.72 -17.18 -12.33
C GLY A 198 17.87 -15.97 -11.94
N THR A 199 17.07 -16.08 -10.88
CA THR A 199 16.29 -14.98 -10.28
C THR A 199 17.09 -14.22 -9.22
N ALA A 200 16.51 -13.18 -8.61
CA ALA A 200 17.16 -12.43 -7.53
C ALA A 200 16.15 -12.01 -6.45
N ILE A 201 16.62 -11.97 -5.20
CA ILE A 201 15.89 -11.41 -4.09
C ILE A 201 16.71 -10.36 -3.36
N PHE A 202 16.10 -9.19 -3.16
CA PHE A 202 16.63 -8.07 -2.39
C PHE A 202 15.91 -7.99 -1.06
N TYR A 203 16.64 -7.92 0.05
CA TYR A 203 16.03 -7.92 1.36
C TYR A 203 16.71 -6.92 2.30
N ASN A 204 15.92 -6.24 3.10
CA ASN A 204 16.42 -5.36 4.14
C ASN A 204 16.96 -6.19 5.31
N LYS A 205 18.30 -6.20 5.48
CA LYS A 205 18.97 -7.02 6.51
C LYS A 205 18.73 -6.55 7.94
N LEU A 206 18.11 -5.37 8.14
CA LEU A 206 17.73 -4.89 9.47
C LEU A 206 16.56 -5.70 10.06
N PHE A 207 15.83 -6.47 9.23
CA PHE A 207 14.74 -7.35 9.64
C PHE A 207 15.17 -8.81 9.52
N PRO A 208 15.35 -9.52 10.67
CA PRO A 208 15.73 -10.94 10.66
C PRO A 208 14.80 -11.82 9.82
N GLU A 209 13.48 -11.55 9.87
CA GLU A 209 12.46 -12.29 9.14
C GLU A 209 12.62 -12.11 7.61
N ALA A 210 12.99 -10.92 7.16
CA ALA A 210 13.28 -10.68 5.73
C ALA A 210 14.47 -11.53 5.26
N LYS A 211 15.49 -11.73 6.12
CA LYS A 211 16.62 -12.61 5.84
C LYS A 211 16.20 -14.08 5.83
N VAL A 212 15.30 -14.50 6.73
CA VAL A 212 14.75 -15.88 6.75
C VAL A 212 13.98 -16.13 5.45
N ILE A 213 13.11 -15.24 5.04
CA ILE A 213 12.36 -15.36 3.79
C ILE A 213 13.31 -15.40 2.59
N ALA A 214 14.32 -14.53 2.54
CA ALA A 214 15.27 -14.50 1.44
C ALA A 214 16.06 -15.81 1.27
N LYS A 215 16.30 -16.56 2.34
CA LYS A 215 16.98 -17.87 2.27
C LYS A 215 16.14 -18.92 1.52
N MET A 216 14.83 -18.77 1.42
CA MET A 216 13.95 -19.72 0.71
C MET A 216 14.10 -19.63 -0.82
N SER A 217 14.58 -18.49 -1.35
CA SER A 217 14.85 -18.34 -2.78
C SER A 217 16.06 -19.17 -3.23
N GLN A 218 16.01 -19.74 -4.42
CA GLN A 218 17.18 -20.32 -5.09
C GLN A 218 17.96 -19.28 -5.90
N GLY A 219 17.44 -18.08 -6.05
CA GLY A 219 18.06 -16.96 -6.75
C GLY A 219 19.20 -16.29 -5.99
N LYS A 220 19.78 -15.27 -6.61
CA LYS A 220 20.83 -14.42 -6.00
C LYS A 220 20.23 -13.60 -4.85
N LYS A 221 20.84 -13.64 -3.68
CA LYS A 221 20.43 -12.90 -2.48
C LYS A 221 21.25 -11.64 -2.33
N VAL A 222 20.60 -10.48 -2.29
CA VAL A 222 21.24 -9.17 -2.16
C VAL A 222 20.65 -8.44 -0.95
N ALA A 223 21.47 -8.24 0.07
CA ALA A 223 21.11 -7.48 1.24
C ALA A 223 21.19 -5.97 1.00
N PHE A 224 20.33 -5.20 1.67
CA PHE A 224 20.42 -3.74 1.73
C PHE A 224 20.02 -3.21 3.11
N THR A 225 20.44 -1.97 3.36
CA THR A 225 19.98 -1.12 4.48
C THR A 225 19.78 0.30 3.99
N TRP A 226 19.37 1.21 4.88
CA TRP A 226 19.30 2.64 4.61
C TRP A 226 20.69 3.26 4.24
N GLU A 227 21.81 2.69 4.72
CA GLU A 227 23.17 3.11 4.41
C GLU A 227 23.56 2.94 2.94
N ASP A 228 22.87 2.05 2.24
CA ASP A 228 23.06 1.83 0.80
C ASP A 228 22.31 2.86 -0.08
N ALA A 229 21.64 3.84 0.52
CA ALA A 229 20.96 4.90 -0.22
C ALA A 229 22.00 5.73 -1.00
N PRO A 230 21.78 5.98 -2.31
CA PRO A 230 22.77 6.68 -3.11
C PRO A 230 22.73 8.21 -2.99
N LEU A 231 21.70 8.74 -2.31
CA LEU A 231 21.46 10.15 -2.02
C LEU A 231 21.11 10.33 -0.55
N ARG A 232 21.39 11.51 0.00
CA ARG A 232 20.83 11.93 1.29
C ARG A 232 19.36 12.31 1.10
N ILE A 233 18.59 12.29 2.18
CA ILE A 233 17.15 12.57 2.11
C ILE A 233 16.88 14.01 1.63
N GLU A 234 17.73 14.95 2.04
CA GLU A 234 17.64 16.38 1.69
C GLU A 234 17.90 16.67 0.20
N GLU A 235 18.47 15.71 -0.54
CA GLU A 235 18.69 15.80 -1.99
C GLU A 235 17.44 15.33 -2.78
N THR A 236 16.35 15.00 -2.11
CA THR A 236 15.13 14.43 -2.69
C THR A 236 13.89 15.18 -2.21
N HIS A 237 12.74 14.90 -2.82
CA HIS A 237 11.44 15.38 -2.34
C HIS A 237 10.79 14.46 -1.31
N LEU A 238 11.43 13.33 -0.97
CA LEU A 238 10.88 12.39 -0.03
C LEU A 238 11.07 12.87 1.41
N LEU A 239 10.04 12.70 2.23
CA LEU A 239 10.06 13.08 3.64
C LEU A 239 10.24 11.83 4.53
N GLY A 240 11.09 11.95 5.56
CA GLY A 240 11.34 10.91 6.54
C GLY A 240 12.48 9.95 6.17
N MET A 241 13.33 9.66 7.19
CA MET A 241 14.55 8.85 7.06
C MET A 241 14.29 7.40 6.60
N HIS A 242 13.10 6.87 6.84
CA HIS A 242 12.71 5.53 6.36
C HIS A 242 12.78 5.40 4.82
N ASN A 243 12.66 6.52 4.09
CA ASN A 243 12.78 6.53 2.63
C ASN A 243 14.20 6.27 2.12
N LEU A 244 15.24 6.40 2.95
CA LEU A 244 16.58 5.95 2.60
C LEU A 244 16.60 4.44 2.29
N SER A 245 15.91 3.61 3.11
CA SER A 245 15.79 2.18 2.82
C SER A 245 15.03 1.90 1.52
N ASN A 246 13.98 2.67 1.22
CA ASN A 246 13.21 2.54 -0.03
C ASN A 246 14.07 2.91 -1.25
N MET A 247 14.86 3.99 -1.16
CA MET A 247 15.81 4.40 -2.20
C MET A 247 16.94 3.39 -2.38
N ALA A 248 17.47 2.83 -1.29
CA ALA A 248 18.49 1.79 -1.34
C ALA A 248 18.00 0.55 -2.09
N ALA A 249 16.80 0.05 -1.75
CA ALA A 249 16.18 -1.07 -2.44
C ALA A 249 15.99 -0.79 -3.93
N ALA A 250 15.37 0.34 -4.26
CA ALA A 250 15.09 0.73 -5.64
C ALA A 250 16.37 0.88 -6.47
N SER A 251 17.41 1.48 -5.89
CA SER A 251 18.71 1.67 -6.57
C SER A 251 19.40 0.34 -6.84
N LYS A 252 19.47 -0.56 -5.85
CA LYS A 252 20.10 -1.87 -6.03
C LYS A 252 19.38 -2.73 -7.07
N VAL A 253 18.07 -2.72 -7.08
CA VAL A 253 17.25 -3.40 -8.11
C VAL A 253 17.52 -2.79 -9.49
N SER A 254 17.54 -1.48 -9.61
CA SER A 254 17.75 -0.79 -10.89
C SER A 254 19.17 -1.02 -11.43
N LEU A 255 20.19 -1.06 -10.56
CA LEU A 255 21.56 -1.47 -10.93
C LEU A 255 21.61 -2.91 -11.43
N PHE A 256 20.87 -3.83 -10.78
CA PHE A 256 20.73 -5.22 -11.23
C PHE A 256 20.09 -5.31 -12.63
N LEU A 257 19.12 -4.43 -12.92
CA LEU A 257 18.49 -4.26 -14.24
C LEU A 257 19.39 -3.52 -15.24
N LYS A 258 20.67 -3.24 -14.88
CA LYS A 258 21.66 -2.54 -15.68
C LYS A 258 21.27 -1.11 -16.06
N VAL A 259 20.47 -0.43 -15.21
CA VAL A 259 20.18 1.00 -15.37
C VAL A 259 21.42 1.80 -14.98
N PRO A 260 21.89 2.75 -15.81
CA PRO A 260 23.05 3.57 -15.49
C PRO A 260 22.86 4.39 -14.20
N LYS A 261 23.91 4.45 -13.35
CA LYS A 261 23.85 5.18 -12.07
C LYS A 261 23.38 6.65 -12.21
N PRO A 262 23.81 7.43 -13.21
CA PRO A 262 23.31 8.80 -13.37
C PRO A 262 21.78 8.88 -13.57
N VAL A 263 21.20 7.94 -14.34
CA VAL A 263 19.75 7.86 -14.55
C VAL A 263 19.01 7.55 -13.24
N ILE A 264 19.57 6.63 -12.43
CA ILE A 264 19.03 6.32 -11.10
C ILE A 264 19.01 7.56 -10.22
N LEU A 265 20.15 8.27 -10.12
CA LEU A 265 20.27 9.46 -9.27
C LEU A 265 19.31 10.58 -9.70
N ASN A 266 19.18 10.80 -11.02
CA ASN A 266 18.25 11.79 -11.55
C ASN A 266 16.81 11.44 -11.20
N ALA A 267 16.40 10.20 -11.46
CA ALA A 267 15.04 9.73 -11.14
C ALA A 267 14.69 9.87 -9.65
N LEU A 268 15.64 9.58 -8.76
CA LEU A 268 15.46 9.73 -7.32
C LEU A 268 15.30 11.19 -6.87
N ARG A 269 16.04 12.12 -7.51
CA ARG A 269 15.89 13.57 -7.23
C ARG A 269 14.55 14.13 -7.72
N GLU A 270 14.09 13.66 -8.87
CA GLU A 270 12.84 14.12 -9.49
C GLU A 270 11.58 13.50 -8.90
N PHE A 271 11.72 12.37 -8.20
CA PHE A 271 10.57 11.64 -7.64
C PHE A 271 9.91 12.40 -6.50
N LYS A 272 8.70 12.89 -6.74
CA LYS A 272 7.94 13.75 -5.81
C LYS A 272 7.21 13.01 -4.69
N GLY A 273 7.46 11.71 -4.51
CA GLY A 273 6.69 10.88 -3.57
C GLY A 273 5.41 10.31 -4.17
N LEU A 274 4.64 9.65 -3.31
CA LEU A 274 3.31 9.15 -3.65
C LEU A 274 2.27 10.23 -3.35
N PRO A 275 1.25 10.41 -4.20
CA PRO A 275 0.15 11.30 -3.88
C PRO A 275 -0.46 10.96 -2.51
N HIS A 276 -0.79 11.97 -1.75
CA HIS A 276 -1.47 11.85 -0.45
C HIS A 276 -0.73 11.04 0.63
N ARG A 277 0.57 10.81 0.47
CA ARG A 277 1.42 10.10 1.46
C ARG A 277 2.65 10.93 1.79
N LEU A 278 2.61 11.66 2.92
CA LEU A 278 3.63 12.63 3.30
C LEU A 278 4.10 13.47 2.09
N GLN A 279 3.15 13.82 1.23
CA GLN A 279 3.41 14.57 0.02
C GLN A 279 3.61 16.04 0.37
N SER A 280 4.79 16.58 0.07
CA SER A 280 4.98 18.03 0.15
C SER A 280 4.19 18.73 -0.95
N LEU A 281 3.29 19.61 -0.57
CA LEU A 281 2.54 20.48 -1.48
C LEU A 281 3.25 21.82 -1.72
N GLY A 282 4.45 21.99 -1.15
CA GLY A 282 5.23 23.21 -1.25
C GLY A 282 4.91 24.23 -0.15
N VAL A 283 5.46 25.44 -0.34
CA VAL A 283 5.27 26.57 0.59
C VAL A 283 4.26 27.54 0.01
N HIS A 284 3.13 27.71 0.70
CA HIS A 284 2.09 28.67 0.37
C HIS A 284 1.84 29.56 1.59
N HIS A 285 1.74 30.88 1.40
CA HIS A 285 1.57 31.87 2.49
C HIS A 285 2.68 31.81 3.57
N GLY A 286 3.87 31.27 3.21
CA GLY A 286 4.99 31.10 4.14
C GLY A 286 4.92 29.84 4.99
N ILE A 287 3.91 28.98 4.81
CA ILE A 287 3.67 27.72 5.52
C ILE A 287 4.04 26.57 4.58
N GLU A 288 4.74 25.56 5.09
CA GLU A 288 4.96 24.29 4.38
C GLU A 288 3.73 23.40 4.57
N TRP A 289 3.12 22.95 3.47
CA TRP A 289 1.93 22.11 3.51
C TRP A 289 2.28 20.67 3.16
N VAL A 290 1.83 19.74 4.01
CA VAL A 290 2.08 18.31 3.80
C VAL A 290 0.75 17.56 3.80
N ASP A 291 0.51 16.85 2.71
CA ASP A 291 -0.65 15.99 2.51
C ASP A 291 -0.30 14.54 2.86
N ASP A 292 -0.95 14.02 3.87
CA ASP A 292 -0.90 12.62 4.30
C ASP A 292 -2.33 12.07 4.46
N ALA A 293 -3.20 12.45 3.53
CA ALA A 293 -4.61 12.09 3.55
C ALA A 293 -4.88 10.58 3.56
N ILE A 294 -3.92 9.76 3.11
CA ILE A 294 -3.98 8.30 3.16
C ILE A 294 -3.91 7.73 4.59
N SER A 295 -3.44 8.51 5.56
CA SER A 295 -3.32 8.08 6.96
C SER A 295 -4.68 8.09 7.66
N THR A 296 -5.29 6.91 7.71
CA THR A 296 -6.66 6.68 8.21
C THR A 296 -6.70 5.95 9.55
N THR A 297 -5.54 5.78 10.21
CA THR A 297 -5.42 5.19 11.55
C THR A 297 -4.49 6.01 12.44
N PRO A 298 -4.65 5.95 13.78
CA PRO A 298 -3.77 6.64 14.73
C PRO A 298 -2.29 6.33 14.51
N GLU A 299 -1.93 5.07 14.27
CA GLU A 299 -0.55 4.61 14.08
C GLU A 299 0.09 5.24 12.83
N SER A 300 -0.69 5.42 11.76
CA SER A 300 -0.19 6.05 10.54
C SER A 300 0.12 7.53 10.75
N THR A 301 -0.70 8.23 11.51
CA THR A 301 -0.47 9.63 11.87
C THR A 301 0.70 9.79 12.85
N ILE A 302 0.87 8.86 13.80
CA ILE A 302 2.06 8.81 14.67
C ILE A 302 3.33 8.69 13.81
N ALA A 303 3.34 7.79 12.84
CA ALA A 303 4.47 7.63 11.93
C ALA A 303 4.74 8.88 11.09
N ALA A 304 3.70 9.61 10.66
CA ALA A 304 3.83 10.88 9.96
C ALA A 304 4.48 11.95 10.85
N LEU A 305 4.05 12.07 12.11
CA LEU A 305 4.65 12.98 13.09
C LEU A 305 6.13 12.64 13.36
N GLU A 306 6.48 11.34 13.41
CA GLU A 306 7.86 10.90 13.58
C GLU A 306 8.74 11.25 12.38
N ALA A 307 8.21 11.07 11.18
CA ALA A 307 8.91 11.38 9.95
C ALA A 307 9.20 12.87 9.75
N LEU A 308 8.29 13.74 10.21
CA LEU A 308 8.38 15.19 10.06
C LEU A 308 9.03 15.89 11.29
N GLY A 309 9.00 15.22 12.44
CA GLY A 309 9.62 15.71 13.69
C GLY A 309 9.09 17.09 14.15
N ASP A 310 9.98 17.89 14.70
CA ASP A 310 9.67 19.19 15.32
C ASP A 310 9.24 20.29 14.32
N ARG A 311 9.14 19.97 13.05
CA ARG A 311 8.67 20.92 12.03
C ARG A 311 7.14 21.07 12.00
N VAL A 312 6.39 20.04 12.46
CA VAL A 312 4.92 20.07 12.50
C VAL A 312 4.45 21.00 13.61
N PHE A 313 3.68 22.01 13.24
CA PHE A 313 3.14 23.01 14.18
C PHE A 313 1.62 22.94 14.27
N THR A 314 0.96 22.73 13.12
CA THR A 314 -0.49 22.54 13.03
C THR A 314 -0.78 21.17 12.40
N ILE A 315 -1.76 20.43 12.95
CA ILE A 315 -2.21 19.16 12.41
C ILE A 315 -3.73 19.16 12.26
N ILE A 316 -4.21 18.60 11.15
CA ILE A 316 -5.64 18.40 10.87
C ILE A 316 -5.97 16.92 11.08
N LEU A 317 -6.88 16.62 11.99
CA LEU A 317 -7.29 15.29 12.43
C LEU A 317 -8.82 15.11 12.32
N GLY A 318 -9.27 13.86 12.39
CA GLY A 318 -10.69 13.54 12.43
C GLY A 318 -11.26 13.03 11.10
N GLY A 319 -12.48 12.53 11.16
CA GLY A 319 -13.16 11.89 10.04
C GLY A 319 -14.16 10.84 10.53
N GLN A 320 -14.46 9.81 9.74
CA GLN A 320 -15.37 8.74 10.14
C GLN A 320 -14.87 8.01 11.40
N ASP A 321 -15.69 7.94 12.42
CA ASP A 321 -15.35 7.19 13.63
C ASP A 321 -15.53 5.67 13.38
N ARG A 322 -14.47 4.92 13.69
CA ARG A 322 -14.44 3.45 13.63
C ARG A 322 -14.11 2.81 14.97
N GLY A 323 -14.21 3.56 16.06
CA GLY A 323 -13.92 3.06 17.40
C GLY A 323 -12.42 2.94 17.72
N ASN A 324 -11.53 3.57 16.96
CA ASN A 324 -10.09 3.54 17.21
C ASN A 324 -9.76 4.12 18.59
N ASP A 325 -8.70 3.60 19.24
CA ASP A 325 -8.09 4.21 20.41
C ASP A 325 -7.11 5.30 19.98
N PHE A 326 -7.31 6.52 20.47
CA PHE A 326 -6.47 7.69 20.16
C PHE A 326 -5.46 8.03 21.28
N SER A 327 -5.37 7.23 22.33
CA SER A 327 -4.53 7.51 23.50
C SER A 327 -3.05 7.66 23.16
N GLU A 328 -2.49 6.75 22.35
CA GLU A 328 -1.09 6.82 21.92
C GLU A 328 -0.83 7.98 20.95
N LEU A 329 -1.78 8.31 20.09
CA LEU A 329 -1.70 9.47 19.21
C LEU A 329 -1.67 10.76 20.05
N ALA A 330 -2.53 10.88 21.07
CA ALA A 330 -2.56 12.03 21.98
C ALA A 330 -1.22 12.19 22.70
N LYS A 331 -0.66 11.12 23.27
CA LYS A 331 0.68 11.13 23.88
C LYS A 331 1.75 11.62 22.90
N LYS A 332 1.72 11.13 21.67
CA LYS A 332 2.69 11.53 20.63
C LYS A 332 2.58 13.00 20.28
N ILE A 333 1.35 13.52 20.14
CA ILE A 333 1.10 14.93 19.85
C ILE A 333 1.63 15.81 21.02
N HIS A 334 1.35 15.43 22.27
CA HIS A 334 1.86 16.14 23.45
C HIS A 334 3.39 16.13 23.56
N ALA A 335 4.04 15.04 23.15
CA ALA A 335 5.49 14.92 23.12
C ALA A 335 6.16 15.65 21.94
N SER A 336 5.38 16.13 20.97
CA SER A 336 5.87 16.83 19.76
C SER A 336 5.86 18.35 19.92
N LYS A 337 6.15 19.10 18.85
CA LYS A 337 6.05 20.55 18.77
C LYS A 337 4.72 21.05 18.15
N VAL A 338 3.73 20.17 18.03
CA VAL A 338 2.38 20.57 17.62
C VAL A 338 1.78 21.49 18.69
N GLU A 339 1.29 22.65 18.28
CA GLU A 339 0.60 23.61 19.14
C GLU A 339 -0.89 23.72 18.80
N HIS A 340 -1.26 23.48 17.54
CA HIS A 340 -2.63 23.62 17.06
C HIS A 340 -3.13 22.30 16.43
N VAL A 341 -4.29 21.84 16.88
CA VAL A 341 -4.99 20.69 16.33
C VAL A 341 -6.35 21.15 15.81
N ILE A 342 -6.61 20.93 14.54
CA ILE A 342 -7.88 21.23 13.90
C ILE A 342 -8.62 19.91 13.72
N LEU A 343 -9.86 19.84 14.18
CA LEU A 343 -10.65 18.62 14.28
C LEU A 343 -11.82 18.61 13.31
N PHE A 344 -11.87 17.61 12.46
CA PHE A 344 -13.04 17.31 11.63
C PHE A 344 -14.12 16.57 12.43
N PRO A 345 -15.40 16.66 11.98
CA PRO A 345 -16.53 15.94 12.59
C PRO A 345 -16.34 14.41 12.60
N GLY A 346 -17.08 13.74 13.48
CA GLY A 346 -17.04 12.30 13.68
C GLY A 346 -16.04 11.93 14.77
N SER A 347 -14.90 11.35 14.41
CA SER A 347 -13.87 10.95 15.39
C SER A 347 -13.18 12.13 16.09
N GLY A 348 -13.36 13.36 15.60
CA GLY A 348 -12.75 14.56 16.19
C GLY A 348 -13.10 14.77 17.67
N SER A 349 -14.33 14.48 18.11
CA SER A 349 -14.73 14.54 19.52
C SER A 349 -13.91 13.59 20.39
N ARG A 350 -13.75 12.33 19.96
CA ARG A 350 -12.96 11.34 20.69
C ARG A 350 -11.47 11.65 20.70
N ILE A 351 -10.95 12.25 19.62
CA ILE A 351 -9.55 12.74 19.57
C ILE A 351 -9.39 13.90 20.57
N ARG A 352 -10.37 14.82 20.64
CA ARG A 352 -10.40 15.88 21.66
C ARG A 352 -10.32 15.29 23.06
N ASP A 353 -11.24 14.37 23.39
CA ASP A 353 -11.30 13.75 24.72
C ASP A 353 -9.95 13.11 25.10
N ALA A 354 -9.28 12.44 24.15
CA ALA A 354 -7.98 11.85 24.38
C ALA A 354 -6.88 12.90 24.61
N LEU A 355 -6.92 14.04 23.91
CA LEU A 355 -5.96 15.14 24.06
C LEU A 355 -6.17 15.92 25.38
N GLU A 356 -7.41 16.08 25.83
CA GLU A 356 -7.75 16.82 27.07
C GLU A 356 -7.44 16.04 28.35
N GLN A 357 -7.22 14.72 28.27
CA GLN A 357 -6.81 13.90 29.42
C GLN A 357 -5.39 14.18 29.92
N THR A 358 -4.61 14.95 29.19
CA THR A 358 -3.23 15.31 29.49
C THR A 358 -3.07 16.83 29.67
N GLU A 359 -1.90 17.31 30.18
CA GLU A 359 -1.66 18.74 30.42
C GLU A 359 -1.89 19.61 29.18
N ASN A 360 -2.59 20.73 29.34
CA ASN A 360 -3.26 21.50 28.30
C ASN A 360 -2.35 22.52 27.61
N ARG A 361 -1.34 22.05 26.83
CA ARG A 361 -0.50 22.91 25.99
C ARG A 361 -1.10 23.13 24.59
N ILE A 362 -1.94 22.21 24.12
CA ILE A 362 -2.44 22.14 22.74
C ILE A 362 -3.74 22.91 22.63
N LYS A 363 -3.85 23.77 21.62
CA LYS A 363 -5.08 24.48 21.30
C LYS A 363 -5.89 23.71 20.27
N LEU A 364 -7.15 23.45 20.60
CA LEU A 364 -8.07 22.65 19.81
C LEU A 364 -9.07 23.57 19.08
N TYR A 365 -9.27 23.30 17.81
CA TYR A 365 -10.21 24.01 16.93
C TYR A 365 -11.08 23.02 16.20
N GLU A 366 -12.30 23.38 15.86
CA GLU A 366 -13.20 22.59 15.03
C GLU A 366 -13.29 23.20 13.64
N ALA A 367 -13.44 22.34 12.64
CA ALA A 367 -13.73 22.75 11.26
C ALA A 367 -14.77 21.80 10.64
N ALA A 368 -15.85 22.34 10.13
CA ALA A 368 -16.89 21.56 9.47
C ALA A 368 -16.57 21.22 8.00
N SER A 369 -15.57 21.89 7.42
CA SER A 369 -15.16 21.72 6.02
C SER A 369 -13.63 21.82 5.86
N MET A 370 -13.11 21.38 4.69
CA MET A 370 -11.70 21.55 4.36
C MET A 370 -11.32 23.02 4.20
N ASP A 371 -12.20 23.84 3.62
CA ASP A 371 -11.95 25.28 3.46
C ASP A 371 -11.79 25.97 4.83
N GLU A 372 -12.66 25.68 5.78
CA GLU A 372 -12.56 26.18 7.15
C GLU A 372 -11.27 25.72 7.84
N ALA A 373 -10.90 24.44 7.70
CA ALA A 373 -9.69 23.89 8.29
C ALA A 373 -8.42 24.54 7.70
N VAL A 374 -8.38 24.77 6.40
CA VAL A 374 -7.24 25.43 5.74
C VAL A 374 -7.15 26.92 6.12
N ASN A 375 -8.28 27.63 6.23
CA ASN A 375 -8.29 29.02 6.66
C ASN A 375 -7.79 29.16 8.10
N LEU A 376 -8.28 28.31 9.02
CA LEU A 376 -7.75 28.24 10.38
C LEU A 376 -6.23 27.95 10.37
N ALA A 377 -5.79 26.99 9.57
CA ALA A 377 -4.37 26.63 9.50
C ALA A 377 -3.51 27.78 8.96
N LYS A 378 -4.01 28.59 7.98
CA LYS A 378 -3.31 29.80 7.50
C LYS A 378 -3.08 30.81 8.61
N ASP A 379 -4.05 31.00 9.51
CA ASP A 379 -3.99 31.96 10.61
C ASP A 379 -3.12 31.46 11.78
N LEU A 380 -3.14 30.14 12.03
CA LEU A 380 -2.55 29.54 13.22
C LEU A 380 -1.10 29.07 13.02
N THR A 381 -0.75 28.65 11.79
CA THR A 381 0.56 28.04 11.56
C THR A 381 1.65 29.10 11.42
N THR A 382 2.66 29.01 12.27
CA THR A 382 3.85 29.87 12.16
C THR A 382 4.56 29.66 10.82
N LYS A 383 4.98 30.76 10.18
CA LYS A 383 5.78 30.73 8.94
C LYS A 383 6.99 29.81 9.09
N THR A 384 7.37 29.12 8.01
CA THR A 384 8.43 28.12 7.94
C THR A 384 8.16 26.81 8.69
N LYS A 385 6.98 26.68 9.29
CA LYS A 385 6.50 25.45 9.94
C LYS A 385 5.55 24.69 9.04
N ILE A 386 5.28 23.44 9.40
CA ILE A 386 4.40 22.52 8.65
C ILE A 386 2.98 22.59 9.21
N CYS A 387 2.01 22.74 8.29
CA CYS A 387 0.64 22.27 8.48
C CYS A 387 0.50 20.88 7.85
N LEU A 388 0.15 19.88 8.66
CA LEU A 388 0.03 18.48 8.29
C LEU A 388 -1.45 18.07 8.21
N LEU A 389 -1.91 17.61 7.04
CA LEU A 389 -3.17 16.86 6.93
C LEU A 389 -2.87 15.37 7.13
N SER A 390 -3.16 14.80 8.31
CA SER A 390 -2.98 13.36 8.60
C SER A 390 -4.06 12.94 9.59
N THR A 391 -5.21 12.52 9.07
CA THR A 391 -6.50 12.56 9.77
C THR A 391 -6.71 11.50 10.83
N ALA A 392 -5.88 10.46 10.93
CA ALA A 392 -6.00 9.34 11.88
C ALA A 392 -7.33 8.58 11.78
N SER A 393 -8.15 8.91 10.79
CA SER A 393 -9.51 8.39 10.58
C SER A 393 -9.86 8.37 9.10
N PRO A 394 -10.72 7.42 8.65
CA PRO A 394 -11.20 7.39 7.27
C PRO A 394 -12.00 8.63 6.88
N SER A 395 -12.13 8.87 5.58
CA SER A 395 -12.70 10.11 5.03
C SER A 395 -14.20 10.07 4.76
N TYR A 396 -14.82 8.89 4.82
CA TYR A 396 -16.13 8.59 4.19
C TYR A 396 -17.34 9.36 4.76
N ASN A 397 -17.18 10.08 5.86
CA ASN A 397 -18.22 10.96 6.39
C ASN A 397 -18.24 12.35 5.75
N MET A 398 -17.16 12.76 5.06
CA MET A 398 -17.01 14.09 4.46
C MET A 398 -16.57 14.03 2.99
N PHE A 399 -15.83 12.97 2.60
CA PHE A 399 -15.24 12.80 1.28
C PHE A 399 -15.51 11.38 0.78
N LYS A 400 -15.55 11.20 -0.52
CA LYS A 400 -15.73 9.89 -1.16
C LYS A 400 -14.59 8.91 -0.84
N ASN A 401 -13.37 9.42 -0.75
CA ASN A 401 -12.14 8.66 -0.48
C ASN A 401 -11.03 9.61 0.01
N PHE A 402 -9.84 9.08 0.28
CA PHE A 402 -8.70 9.89 0.73
C PHE A 402 -8.10 10.73 -0.41
N GLU A 403 -8.23 10.30 -1.66
CA GLU A 403 -7.77 11.03 -2.83
C GLU A 403 -8.54 12.35 -2.95
N GLU A 404 -9.86 12.31 -2.94
CA GLU A 404 -10.72 13.52 -2.97
C GLU A 404 -10.40 14.46 -1.80
N LYS A 405 -10.16 13.89 -0.59
CA LYS A 405 -9.76 14.69 0.58
C LYS A 405 -8.46 15.45 0.33
N GLY A 406 -7.42 14.78 -0.19
CA GLY A 406 -6.13 15.41 -0.46
C GLY A 406 -6.19 16.41 -1.63
N GLU A 407 -6.98 16.11 -2.68
CA GLU A 407 -7.21 17.05 -3.78
C GLU A 407 -7.92 18.33 -3.30
N GLU A 408 -8.92 18.20 -2.44
CA GLU A 408 -9.63 19.36 -1.88
C GLU A 408 -8.71 20.16 -0.96
N PHE A 409 -7.84 19.50 -0.18
CA PHE A 409 -6.82 20.18 0.62
C PHE A 409 -5.93 21.05 -0.25
N LEU A 410 -5.39 20.52 -1.35
CA LEU A 410 -4.57 21.29 -2.28
C LEU A 410 -5.32 22.47 -2.88
N LYS A 411 -6.57 22.28 -3.30
CA LYS A 411 -7.42 23.36 -3.87
C LYS A 411 -7.64 24.49 -2.86
N CYS A 412 -7.92 24.18 -1.59
CA CYS A 412 -8.14 25.19 -0.56
C CYS A 412 -6.85 25.95 -0.18
N ILE A 413 -5.68 25.30 -0.25
CA ILE A 413 -4.39 25.97 -0.04
C ILE A 413 -4.10 27.00 -1.13
N GLN A 414 -4.46 26.70 -2.38
CA GLN A 414 -4.17 27.56 -3.54
C GLN A 414 -5.12 28.75 -3.68
N ARG A 415 -6.25 28.76 -2.98
CA ARG A 415 -7.17 29.91 -2.83
C ARG A 415 -6.64 30.90 -1.80
#